data_52ee5b2ad37218ddc8831b881034db52
#
_entry.id   52ee5b2ad37218ddc8831b881034db52
#
_cell.length_a   1.000
_cell.length_b   1.000
_cell.length_c   1.000
_cell.angle_alpha   90.00
_cell.angle_beta   90.00
_cell.angle_gamma   90.00
#
_symmetry.space_group_name_H-M   'P 1'
#
loop_
_entity.id
_entity.type
_entity.pdbx_description
1 polymer ?
#
loop_
_entity_poly.entity_id
_entity_poly.type
_entity_poly.pdbx_seq_one_letter_code
_entity_poly.pdbx_strand_id
1 'polypeptide(L)'
;MSEPSPLPIPAASLPAHIAIIMDGNGRWAQERGLSRSEGHKAGVRAAKAIVTECRTLGIRHLTLYTFSQENWGRPKDEVSLLFQLLVSFLGEELPSMERNGISLRVFGELDGLPLPARTALRHSINRTAKCSDMIVNLALNSSGPRACSCNRASSRKR
;
A
#
# COMPACT_ATOMS: atom_id res chain seq x y z
N MET A 1 -14.36 -18.24 17.79
CA MET A 1 -14.19 -16.89 17.21
C MET A 1 -14.26 -15.90 18.37
N SER A 2 -13.12 -15.40 18.81
CA SER A 2 -13.07 -14.35 19.82
C SER A 2 -13.60 -13.07 19.21
N GLU A 3 -14.62 -12.47 19.79
CA GLU A 3 -15.06 -11.14 19.45
C GLU A 3 -13.87 -10.17 19.57
N PRO A 4 -13.72 -9.21 18.63
CA PRO A 4 -12.68 -8.21 18.75
C PRO A 4 -12.90 -7.45 20.06
N SER A 5 -11.88 -7.43 20.92
CA SER A 5 -11.91 -6.65 22.16
C SER A 5 -12.25 -5.20 21.80
N PRO A 6 -13.24 -4.58 22.45
CA PRO A 6 -13.60 -3.22 22.11
C PRO A 6 -12.39 -2.30 22.31
N LEU A 7 -12.08 -1.51 21.29
CA LEU A 7 -11.01 -0.53 21.39
C LEU A 7 -11.29 0.40 22.58
N PRO A 8 -10.29 0.75 23.37
CA PRO A 8 -10.44 1.67 24.48
C PRO A 8 -10.74 3.11 24.05
N ILE A 9 -10.88 3.34 22.72
CA ILE A 9 -11.11 4.64 22.10
C ILE A 9 -12.48 4.62 21.39
N PRO A 10 -13.32 5.65 21.58
CA PRO A 10 -14.57 5.77 20.85
C PRO A 10 -14.33 5.83 19.34
N ALA A 11 -15.18 5.17 18.55
CA ALA A 11 -15.06 5.16 17.08
C ALA A 11 -15.02 6.59 16.49
N ALA A 12 -15.73 7.55 17.08
CA ALA A 12 -15.70 8.95 16.68
C ALA A 12 -14.36 9.66 16.89
N SER A 13 -13.46 9.09 17.69
CA SER A 13 -12.12 9.61 17.94
C SER A 13 -11.05 8.98 17.03
N LEU A 14 -11.42 8.02 16.19
CA LEU A 14 -10.49 7.41 15.23
C LEU A 14 -10.17 8.40 14.10
N PRO A 15 -8.91 8.42 13.62
CA PRO A 15 -8.54 9.29 12.51
C PRO A 15 -9.21 8.85 11.22
N ALA A 16 -9.58 9.80 10.37
CA ALA A 16 -10.11 9.50 9.05
C ALA A 16 -9.04 8.99 8.08
N HIS A 17 -7.77 9.31 8.33
CA HIS A 17 -6.63 8.96 7.49
C HIS A 17 -5.43 8.51 8.34
N ILE A 18 -4.87 7.38 7.98
CA ILE A 18 -3.62 6.85 8.55
C ILE A 18 -2.58 6.75 7.43
N ALA A 19 -1.37 7.21 7.69
CA ALA A 19 -0.23 7.06 6.78
C ALA A 19 0.88 6.27 7.48
N ILE A 20 1.43 5.26 6.80
CA ILE A 20 2.45 4.37 7.33
C ILE A 20 3.64 4.33 6.39
N ILE A 21 4.83 4.56 6.93
CA ILE A 21 6.09 4.34 6.23
C ILE A 21 6.51 2.90 6.46
N MET A 22 6.59 2.12 5.38
CA MET A 22 6.99 0.72 5.42
C MET A 22 8.51 0.60 5.36
N ASP A 23 9.16 0.89 6.47
CA ASP A 23 10.61 0.83 6.61
C ASP A 23 11.02 -0.14 7.72
N GLY A 24 12.30 -0.56 7.69
CA GLY A 24 12.88 -1.40 8.73
C GLY A 24 12.73 -2.91 8.53
N ASN A 25 12.02 -3.38 7.52
CA ASN A 25 11.80 -4.81 7.28
C ASN A 25 13.10 -5.61 7.15
N GLY A 26 14.10 -5.06 6.47
CA GLY A 26 15.43 -5.70 6.33
C GLY A 26 16.18 -5.75 7.66
N ARG A 27 16.14 -4.71 8.48
CA ARG A 27 16.76 -4.66 9.81
C ARG A 27 16.08 -5.64 10.76
N TRP A 28 14.76 -5.64 10.77
CA TRP A 28 13.94 -6.57 11.55
C TRP A 28 14.31 -8.04 11.27
N ALA A 29 14.54 -8.41 10.01
CA ALA A 29 14.95 -9.75 9.62
C ALA A 29 16.37 -10.05 10.10
N GLN A 30 17.33 -9.14 9.89
CA GLN A 30 18.73 -9.31 10.30
C GLN A 30 18.87 -9.52 11.81
N GLU A 31 18.14 -8.79 12.64
CA GLU A 31 18.10 -8.94 14.10
C GLU A 31 17.62 -10.33 14.53
N ARG A 32 16.92 -11.06 13.65
CA ARG A 32 16.41 -12.42 13.86
C ARG A 32 17.17 -13.51 13.13
N GLY A 33 18.31 -13.17 12.53
CA GLY A 33 19.09 -14.11 11.73
C GLY A 33 18.42 -14.52 10.42
N LEU A 34 17.44 -13.75 9.95
CA LEU A 34 16.68 -14.01 8.73
C LEU A 34 17.25 -13.20 7.56
N SER A 35 16.98 -13.65 6.34
CA SER A 35 17.33 -12.89 5.14
C SER A 35 16.50 -11.61 4.99
N ARG A 36 17.03 -10.60 4.31
CA ARG A 36 16.27 -9.38 3.98
C ARG A 36 14.99 -9.69 3.21
N SER A 37 15.04 -10.70 2.35
CA SER A 37 13.87 -11.19 1.59
C SER A 37 12.73 -11.66 2.50
N GLU A 38 13.05 -12.37 3.56
CA GLU A 38 12.07 -12.79 4.57
C GLU A 38 11.48 -11.60 5.32
N GLY A 39 12.30 -10.59 5.59
CA GLY A 39 11.84 -9.32 6.15
C GLY A 39 10.82 -8.62 5.24
N HIS A 40 11.09 -8.53 3.95
CA HIS A 40 10.16 -7.93 2.99
C HIS A 40 8.85 -8.72 2.89
N LYS A 41 8.89 -10.05 2.89
CA LYS A 41 7.70 -10.91 2.94
C LYS A 41 6.89 -10.69 4.23
N ALA A 42 7.57 -10.53 5.37
CA ALA A 42 6.92 -10.21 6.64
C ALA A 42 6.23 -8.83 6.58
N GLY A 43 6.87 -7.84 5.96
CA GLY A 43 6.30 -6.52 5.72
C GLY A 43 5.02 -6.56 4.88
N VAL A 44 4.96 -7.39 3.84
CA VAL A 44 3.75 -7.59 3.03
C VAL A 44 2.62 -8.18 3.87
N ARG A 45 2.91 -9.17 4.71
CA ARG A 45 1.90 -9.73 5.63
C ARG A 45 1.38 -8.70 6.62
N ALA A 46 2.27 -7.86 7.15
CA ALA A 46 1.89 -6.76 8.03
C ALA A 46 1.01 -5.74 7.31
N ALA A 47 1.34 -5.37 6.08
CA ALA A 47 0.52 -4.48 5.27
C ALA A 47 -0.90 -5.03 5.06
N LYS A 48 -1.02 -6.32 4.75
CA LYS A 48 -2.32 -6.99 4.61
C LYS A 48 -3.14 -6.91 5.90
N ALA A 49 -2.54 -7.22 7.04
CA ALA A 49 -3.20 -7.15 8.34
C ALA A 49 -3.68 -5.72 8.64
N ILE A 50 -2.85 -4.71 8.37
CA ILE A 50 -3.18 -3.29 8.57
C ILE A 50 -4.33 -2.85 7.66
N VAL A 51 -4.33 -3.22 6.39
CA VAL A 51 -5.44 -2.90 5.46
C VAL A 51 -6.75 -3.48 5.98
N THR A 52 -6.74 -4.74 6.41
CA THR A 52 -7.91 -5.41 6.96
C THR A 52 -8.40 -4.73 8.23
N GLU A 53 -7.51 -4.42 9.17
CA GLU A 53 -7.86 -3.78 10.43
C GLU A 53 -8.38 -2.36 10.22
N CYS A 54 -7.74 -1.56 9.39
CA CYS A 54 -8.21 -0.22 9.05
C CYS A 54 -9.62 -0.25 8.43
N ARG A 55 -9.89 -1.24 7.58
CA ARG A 55 -11.24 -1.41 7.00
C ARG A 55 -12.26 -1.77 8.07
N THR A 56 -11.93 -2.68 8.98
CA THR A 56 -12.79 -3.08 10.12
C THR A 56 -13.09 -1.92 11.04
N LEU A 57 -12.11 -1.09 11.32
CA LEU A 57 -12.23 0.09 12.17
C LEU A 57 -12.98 1.26 11.51
N GLY A 58 -13.27 1.18 10.22
CA GLY A 58 -13.94 2.26 9.48
C GLY A 58 -13.02 3.42 9.10
N ILE A 59 -11.70 3.22 9.08
CA ILE A 59 -10.75 4.21 8.57
C ILE A 59 -11.00 4.41 7.07
N ARG A 60 -11.16 5.65 6.65
CA ARG A 60 -11.55 5.96 5.27
C ARG A 60 -10.37 6.01 4.30
N HIS A 61 -9.18 6.39 4.79
CA HIS A 61 -7.98 6.53 3.97
C HIS A 61 -6.78 5.89 4.68
N LEU A 62 -6.10 5.00 3.97
CA LEU A 62 -4.81 4.44 4.38
C LEU A 62 -3.77 4.74 3.31
N THR A 63 -2.65 5.35 3.68
CA THR A 63 -1.51 5.57 2.78
C THR A 63 -0.34 4.71 3.23
N LEU A 64 0.19 3.91 2.31
CA LEU A 64 1.36 3.07 2.53
C LEU A 64 2.52 3.60 1.66
N TYR A 65 3.60 4.04 2.29
CA TYR A 65 4.85 4.38 1.63
C TYR A 65 5.67 3.11 1.43
N THR A 66 5.65 2.56 0.23
CA THR A 66 6.20 1.22 -0.06
C THR A 66 7.53 1.27 -0.78
N PHE A 67 7.73 2.22 -1.69
CA PHE A 67 8.94 2.34 -2.49
C PHE A 67 9.21 3.80 -2.86
N SER A 68 10.41 4.29 -2.54
CA SER A 68 10.86 5.64 -2.88
C SER A 68 11.91 5.64 -3.97
N GLN A 69 12.22 6.81 -4.54
CA GLN A 69 13.27 6.93 -5.55
C GLN A 69 14.65 6.51 -5.03
N GLU A 70 14.94 6.76 -3.76
CA GLU A 70 16.18 6.35 -3.12
C GLU A 70 16.35 4.83 -3.08
N ASN A 71 15.27 4.07 -3.12
CA ASN A 71 15.31 2.61 -3.10
C ASN A 71 15.86 2.00 -4.39
N TRP A 72 15.93 2.75 -5.50
CA TRP A 72 16.58 2.30 -6.73
C TRP A 72 18.10 2.08 -6.57
N GLY A 73 18.73 2.70 -5.56
CA GLY A 73 20.12 2.47 -5.21
C GLY A 73 20.41 1.14 -4.52
N ARG A 74 19.39 0.34 -4.20
CA ARG A 74 19.54 -1.00 -3.61
C ARG A 74 20.01 -2.02 -4.64
N PRO A 75 20.55 -3.18 -4.19
CA PRO A 75 20.88 -4.28 -5.10
C PRO A 75 19.72 -4.65 -6.01
N LYS A 76 20.00 -4.95 -7.29
CA LYS A 76 18.96 -5.19 -8.32
C LYS A 76 18.06 -6.37 -7.99
N ASP A 77 18.57 -7.39 -7.36
CA ASP A 77 17.84 -8.56 -6.89
C ASP A 77 16.84 -8.20 -5.77
N GLU A 78 17.23 -7.34 -4.84
CA GLU A 78 16.32 -6.82 -3.81
C GLU A 78 15.20 -5.97 -4.41
N VAL A 79 15.51 -5.07 -5.34
CA VAL A 79 14.52 -4.25 -6.05
C VAL A 79 13.56 -5.13 -6.85
N SER A 80 14.09 -6.13 -7.58
CA SER A 80 13.26 -7.08 -8.32
C SER A 80 12.31 -7.86 -7.42
N LEU A 81 12.79 -8.33 -6.28
CA LEU A 81 11.97 -9.02 -5.30
C LEU A 81 10.82 -8.12 -4.77
N LEU A 82 11.10 -6.86 -4.46
CA LEU A 82 10.07 -5.93 -3.98
C LEU A 82 8.94 -5.77 -4.98
N PHE A 83 9.25 -5.64 -6.27
CA PHE A 83 8.22 -5.56 -7.31
C PHE A 83 7.49 -6.88 -7.53
N GLN A 84 8.16 -8.03 -7.42
CA GLN A 84 7.51 -9.34 -7.45
C GLN A 84 6.52 -9.49 -6.30
N LEU A 85 6.90 -9.10 -5.08
CA LEU A 85 6.03 -9.12 -3.91
C LEU A 85 4.82 -8.18 -4.08
N LEU A 86 5.02 -7.02 -4.67
CA LEU A 86 3.92 -6.09 -4.99
C LEU A 86 2.93 -6.71 -5.97
N VAL A 87 3.41 -7.32 -7.05
CA VAL A 87 2.56 -7.99 -8.04
C VAL A 87 1.77 -9.14 -7.42
N SER A 88 2.42 -10.00 -6.62
CA SER A 88 1.76 -11.10 -5.90
C SER A 88 0.70 -10.57 -4.94
N PHE A 89 1.05 -9.57 -4.14
CA PHE A 89 0.12 -8.94 -3.20
C PHE A 89 -1.13 -8.41 -3.90
N LEU A 90 -0.97 -7.66 -4.99
CA LEU A 90 -2.09 -7.12 -5.75
C LEU A 90 -2.97 -8.24 -6.33
N GLY A 91 -2.37 -9.30 -6.88
CA GLY A 91 -3.11 -10.43 -7.43
C GLY A 91 -3.92 -11.18 -6.36
N GLU A 92 -3.34 -11.40 -5.19
CA GLU A 92 -3.97 -12.11 -4.08
C GLU A 92 -5.06 -11.29 -3.39
N GLU A 93 -4.83 -9.99 -3.21
CA GLU A 93 -5.72 -9.13 -2.44
C GLU A 93 -6.85 -8.48 -3.27
N LEU A 94 -6.71 -8.43 -4.58
CA LEU A 94 -7.70 -7.79 -5.45
C LEU A 94 -9.14 -8.29 -5.22
N PRO A 95 -9.44 -9.61 -5.16
CA PRO A 95 -10.79 -10.08 -4.87
C PRO A 95 -11.29 -9.66 -3.49
N SER A 96 -10.41 -9.60 -2.50
CA SER A 96 -10.74 -9.16 -1.15
C SER A 96 -11.03 -7.66 -1.13
N MET A 97 -10.23 -6.86 -1.84
CA MET A 97 -10.45 -5.42 -1.96
C MET A 97 -11.81 -5.10 -2.58
N GLU A 98 -12.17 -5.79 -3.66
CA GLU A 98 -13.47 -5.62 -4.31
C GLU A 98 -14.63 -5.97 -3.37
N ARG A 99 -14.55 -7.12 -2.67
CA ARG A 99 -15.60 -7.53 -1.72
C ARG A 99 -15.76 -6.58 -0.55
N ASN A 100 -14.66 -5.97 -0.10
CA ASN A 100 -14.65 -5.07 1.05
C ASN A 100 -14.82 -3.59 0.69
N GLY A 101 -15.10 -3.27 -0.57
CA GLY A 101 -15.30 -1.90 -1.02
C GLY A 101 -14.05 -1.02 -0.95
N ILE A 102 -12.86 -1.62 -1.09
CA ILE A 102 -11.57 -0.92 -1.00
C ILE A 102 -11.12 -0.48 -2.38
N SER A 103 -10.97 0.82 -2.59
CA SER A 103 -10.41 1.41 -3.80
C SER A 103 -8.90 1.57 -3.68
N LEU A 104 -8.16 1.12 -4.69
CA LEU A 104 -6.72 1.31 -4.79
C LEU A 104 -6.39 2.59 -5.56
N ARG A 105 -5.50 3.40 -5.01
CA ARG A 105 -4.90 4.55 -5.68
C ARG A 105 -3.39 4.50 -5.57
N VAL A 106 -2.70 5.12 -6.51
CA VAL A 106 -1.23 5.19 -6.51
C VAL A 106 -0.80 6.65 -6.65
N PHE A 107 0.17 7.04 -5.84
CA PHE A 107 0.89 8.29 -5.94
C PHE A 107 2.33 8.03 -6.38
N GLY A 108 2.81 8.82 -7.32
CA GLY A 108 4.15 8.73 -7.87
C GLY A 108 4.17 8.36 -9.35
N GLU A 109 5.37 8.16 -9.89
CA GLU A 109 5.58 7.90 -11.31
C GLU A 109 5.52 6.40 -11.61
N LEU A 110 4.48 5.98 -12.33
CA LEU A 110 4.31 4.58 -12.71
C LEU A 110 5.20 4.17 -13.90
N ASP A 111 5.53 5.11 -14.78
CA ASP A 111 6.21 4.79 -16.04
C ASP A 111 7.65 4.30 -15.83
N GLY A 112 8.28 4.67 -14.72
CA GLY A 112 9.59 4.14 -14.30
C GLY A 112 9.56 2.74 -13.69
N LEU A 113 8.39 2.15 -13.44
CA LEU A 113 8.27 0.84 -12.81
C LEU A 113 8.39 -0.30 -13.83
N PRO A 114 8.84 -1.49 -13.40
CA PRO A 114 8.82 -2.68 -14.24
C PRO A 114 7.44 -2.95 -14.82
N LEU A 115 7.37 -3.41 -16.07
CA LEU A 115 6.11 -3.63 -16.78
C LEU A 115 5.11 -4.51 -16.02
N PRO A 116 5.50 -5.65 -15.39
CA PRO A 116 4.56 -6.46 -14.63
C PRO A 116 3.91 -5.70 -13.45
N ALA A 117 4.71 -4.91 -12.71
CA ALA A 117 4.21 -4.11 -11.60
C ALA A 117 3.24 -3.02 -12.09
N ARG A 118 3.61 -2.31 -13.16
CA ARG A 118 2.77 -1.28 -13.77
C ARG A 118 1.44 -1.84 -14.28
N THR A 119 1.48 -2.99 -14.92
CA THR A 119 0.27 -3.67 -15.42
C THR A 119 -0.63 -4.11 -14.27
N ALA A 120 -0.07 -4.76 -13.24
CA ALA A 120 -0.82 -5.18 -12.06
C ALA A 120 -1.48 -4.00 -11.32
N LEU A 121 -0.75 -2.90 -11.16
CA LEU A 121 -1.28 -1.68 -10.53
C LEU A 121 -2.44 -1.09 -11.33
N ARG A 122 -2.28 -0.89 -12.64
CA ARG A 122 -3.34 -0.36 -13.50
C ARG A 122 -4.58 -1.26 -13.51
N HIS A 123 -4.37 -2.56 -13.56
CA HIS A 123 -5.46 -3.54 -13.47
C HIS A 123 -6.22 -3.40 -12.14
N SER A 124 -5.52 -3.41 -11.02
CA SER A 124 -6.12 -3.31 -9.68
C SER A 124 -6.83 -1.97 -9.46
N ILE A 125 -6.26 -0.86 -9.93
CA ILE A 125 -6.89 0.47 -9.87
C ILE A 125 -8.21 0.47 -10.63
N ASN A 126 -8.23 -0.06 -11.86
CA ASN A 126 -9.42 -0.10 -12.68
C ASN A 126 -10.51 -0.99 -12.08
N ARG A 127 -10.13 -2.17 -11.57
CA ARG A 127 -11.06 -3.12 -10.95
C ARG A 127 -11.71 -2.56 -9.69
N THR A 128 -10.97 -1.80 -8.90
CA THR A 128 -11.45 -1.23 -7.63
C THR A 128 -11.99 0.21 -7.77
N ALA A 129 -12.06 0.76 -8.98
CA ALA A 129 -12.42 2.15 -9.22
C ALA A 129 -13.81 2.55 -8.68
N LYS A 130 -14.75 1.60 -8.61
CA LYS A 130 -16.11 1.82 -8.11
C LYS A 130 -16.25 1.61 -6.60
N CYS A 131 -15.21 1.10 -5.95
CA CYS A 131 -15.20 0.90 -4.50
C CYS A 131 -15.04 2.25 -3.78
N SER A 132 -15.76 2.46 -2.69
CA SER A 132 -15.84 3.75 -2.01
C SER A 132 -15.81 3.69 -0.48
N ASP A 133 -15.78 2.50 0.11
CA ASP A 133 -15.83 2.35 1.57
C ASP A 133 -14.50 2.72 2.23
N MET A 134 -13.39 2.41 1.56
CA MET A 134 -12.04 2.75 1.98
C MET A 134 -11.15 3.01 0.77
N ILE A 135 -10.20 3.93 0.91
CA ILE A 135 -9.20 4.21 -0.11
C ILE A 135 -7.83 3.81 0.44
N VAL A 136 -7.17 2.87 -0.25
CA VAL A 136 -5.77 2.53 -0.01
C VAL A 136 -4.90 3.24 -1.04
N ASN A 137 -4.00 4.07 -0.56
CA ASN A 137 -3.06 4.82 -1.38
C ASN A 137 -1.68 4.17 -1.28
N LEU A 138 -1.10 3.77 -2.39
CA LEU A 138 0.30 3.32 -2.44
C LEU A 138 1.17 4.47 -2.94
N ALA A 139 2.13 4.89 -2.14
CA ALA A 139 3.15 5.83 -2.57
C ALA A 139 4.33 5.04 -3.14
N LEU A 140 4.49 5.13 -4.46
CA LEU A 140 5.48 4.40 -5.24
C LEU A 140 6.31 5.38 -6.06
N ASN A 141 7.63 5.17 -6.07
CA ASN A 141 8.56 5.95 -6.88
C ASN A 141 8.38 7.47 -6.72
N SER A 142 8.08 7.90 -5.49
CA SER A 142 7.88 9.31 -5.16
C SER A 142 9.16 9.91 -4.57
N SER A 143 9.49 11.12 -4.99
CA SER A 143 10.61 11.92 -4.46
C SER A 143 10.14 12.88 -3.37
N GLY A 144 9.70 12.36 -2.21
CA GLY A 144 9.31 13.19 -1.06
C GLY A 144 8.16 14.19 -1.32
N PRO A 145 8.14 15.36 -0.66
CA PRO A 145 6.98 16.27 -0.64
C PRO A 145 6.50 16.83 -1.99
N ARG A 146 7.30 16.70 -3.05
CA ARG A 146 6.92 17.15 -4.40
C ARG A 146 5.86 16.28 -5.08
N ALA A 147 5.61 15.08 -4.57
CA ALA A 147 4.62 14.16 -5.14
C ALA A 147 3.16 14.57 -4.89
N CYS A 148 2.90 15.51 -3.98
CA CYS A 148 1.54 15.96 -3.66
C CYS A 148 0.96 17.02 -4.62
N SER A 149 1.72 17.49 -5.62
CA SER A 149 1.28 18.60 -6.47
C SER A 149 0.61 18.20 -7.79
N CYS A 150 0.53 16.92 -8.15
CA CYS A 150 0.07 16.46 -9.44
C CYS A 150 -1.26 15.69 -9.41
N ASN A 151 -2.34 16.27 -8.91
CA ASN A 151 -3.69 15.84 -9.34
C ASN A 151 -4.77 16.89 -9.02
N ARG A 152 -4.49 18.15 -9.38
CA ARG A 152 -5.54 19.16 -9.36
C ARG A 152 -5.76 19.71 -10.77
N ALA A 153 -6.02 18.84 -11.74
CA ALA A 153 -6.41 19.25 -13.08
C ALA A 153 -7.22 18.15 -13.78
N SER A 154 -8.50 18.03 -13.47
CA SER A 154 -9.56 17.82 -14.46
C SER A 154 -10.94 17.68 -13.78
N SER A 155 -11.42 18.79 -13.24
CA SER A 155 -12.86 18.98 -13.05
C SER A 155 -13.19 20.47 -13.20
N ARG A 156 -12.93 20.99 -14.39
CA ARG A 156 -13.59 22.20 -14.92
C ARG A 156 -13.64 22.09 -16.42
N LYS A 157 -14.80 21.65 -16.93
CA LYS A 157 -15.48 22.15 -18.14
C LYS A 157 -16.82 21.43 -18.28
N ARG A 158 -17.78 22.15 -18.01
CA ARG A 158 -19.10 22.57 -18.52
C ARG A 158 -20.19 21.53 -18.43
#